data_fa6bca123d7bf84262c84a14656fe9d0
#
_entry.id   fa6bca123d7bf84262c84a14656fe9d0
#
_cell.length_a   1.000
_cell.length_b   1.000
_cell.length_c   1.000
_cell.angle_alpha   90.00
_cell.angle_beta   90.00
_cell.angle_gamma   90.00
#
_symmetry.space_group_name_H-M   'P 1'
#
loop_
_entity.id
_entity.type
_entity.pdbx_description
1 polymer ?
#
loop_
_entity_poly.entity_id
_entity_poly.type
_entity_poly.pdbx_seq_one_letter_code
_entity_poly.pdbx_strand_id
1 'polypeptide(L)'
;MQEDSSRSPSYTVPCEDYVHVVEFSPFTSGTPASLLAYGGNQYVVVSTCLFPEEDMELEGVELNVLRAFHHELRVDALAWSPESRLDRIPTIRFCTAAADRKLRLLTSDLQDRHEVKVMEGHTSYINHLVFEPSEGKQIASVSDDHTCRVWDLDGNESITLRLRSPGISVCWHPEEVFKLMVAEKKGTIRFYDLVTQQAILSLDCGQSPLMSADWCLTNTIKVGAVAGNDWLIWDITRSSYPQEKRPAHIDKARLFKWSRANENLFATTGCPGKISSQLLIHHLGHPQPVMIGSATVGSGLSWHRTLPLCVIGGDRKLCFWMTEM
;
A
#
# COMPACT_ATOMS: atom_id res chain seq x y z
N MET A 1 32.69 -10.87 10.83
CA MET A 1 31.44 -11.62 10.61
C MET A 1 30.32 -10.66 10.95
N GLN A 2 29.60 -10.13 9.95
CA GLN A 2 28.36 -9.39 10.22
C GLN A 2 27.38 -10.40 10.79
N GLU A 3 26.93 -10.17 12.02
CA GLU A 3 25.80 -10.92 12.54
C GLU A 3 24.64 -10.74 11.58
N ASP A 4 24.13 -11.85 11.11
CA ASP A 4 22.99 -11.91 10.19
C ASP A 4 21.78 -11.35 10.95
N SER A 5 21.41 -10.10 10.67
CA SER A 5 20.28 -9.41 11.29
C SER A 5 18.93 -9.95 10.82
N SER A 6 18.92 -11.16 10.25
CA SER A 6 17.74 -11.85 9.77
C SER A 6 16.85 -12.29 10.93
N ARG A 7 15.56 -11.93 10.86
CA ARG A 7 14.54 -12.27 11.86
C ARG A 7 13.39 -13.05 11.25
N SER A 8 12.96 -14.08 11.94
CA SER A 8 11.71 -14.77 11.64
C SER A 8 10.52 -13.86 11.89
N PRO A 9 9.37 -14.08 11.23
CA PRO A 9 8.15 -13.35 11.54
C PRO A 9 7.79 -13.44 13.02
N SER A 10 7.35 -12.32 13.59
CA SER A 10 6.81 -12.28 14.95
C SER A 10 5.53 -13.11 15.05
N TYR A 11 4.70 -13.04 14.01
CA TYR A 11 3.46 -13.81 13.90
C TYR A 11 3.30 -14.32 12.47
N THR A 12 2.68 -15.49 12.34
CA THR A 12 2.35 -16.09 11.03
C THR A 12 0.92 -16.60 11.07
N VAL A 13 0.14 -16.28 10.04
CA VAL A 13 -1.23 -16.76 9.88
C VAL A 13 -1.34 -17.53 8.57
N PRO A 14 -1.80 -18.81 8.59
CA PRO A 14 -2.00 -19.58 7.38
C PRO A 14 -3.21 -19.04 6.59
N CYS A 15 -3.14 -19.09 5.26
CA CYS A 15 -4.20 -18.72 4.33
C CYS A 15 -4.53 -19.91 3.42
N GLU A 16 -5.74 -19.93 2.88
CA GLU A 16 -6.18 -21.01 1.98
C GLU A 16 -5.51 -20.93 0.61
N ASP A 17 -5.17 -19.74 0.14
CA ASP A 17 -4.62 -19.48 -1.19
C ASP A 17 -3.37 -18.59 -1.12
N TYR A 18 -2.69 -18.44 -2.25
CA TYR A 18 -1.59 -17.50 -2.39
C TYR A 18 -2.09 -16.06 -2.18
N VAL A 19 -1.34 -15.28 -1.40
CA VAL A 19 -1.70 -13.89 -1.12
C VAL A 19 -0.99 -12.97 -2.11
N HIS A 20 -1.74 -12.36 -3.00
CA HIS A 20 -1.23 -11.43 -4.02
C HIS A 20 -1.21 -9.99 -3.54
N VAL A 21 -2.11 -9.63 -2.65
CA VAL A 21 -2.21 -8.29 -2.04
C VAL A 21 -2.62 -8.41 -0.60
N VAL A 22 -2.07 -7.57 0.25
CA VAL A 22 -2.46 -7.43 1.66
C VAL A 22 -2.45 -5.97 2.04
N GLU A 23 -3.51 -5.50 2.68
CA GLU A 23 -3.64 -4.11 3.12
C GLU A 23 -4.33 -4.01 4.47
N PHE A 24 -3.64 -3.44 5.45
CA PHE A 24 -4.29 -2.90 6.63
C PHE A 24 -5.12 -1.69 6.25
N SER A 25 -6.31 -1.57 6.83
CA SER A 25 -7.02 -0.30 6.77
C SER A 25 -6.21 0.76 7.52
N PRO A 26 -5.89 1.89 6.88
CA PRO A 26 -5.21 2.99 7.56
C PRO A 26 -6.14 3.79 8.47
N PHE A 27 -7.42 3.43 8.50
CA PHE A 27 -8.47 4.14 9.23
C PHE A 27 -8.89 3.36 10.47
N THR A 28 -9.47 4.05 11.45
CA THR A 28 -10.05 3.38 12.61
C THR A 28 -11.27 2.55 12.21
N SER A 29 -11.35 1.33 12.71
CA SER A 29 -12.52 0.46 12.53
C SER A 29 -13.68 0.79 13.47
N GLY A 30 -13.46 1.68 14.45
CA GLY A 30 -14.38 1.92 15.55
C GLY A 30 -14.33 0.86 16.66
N THR A 31 -13.46 -0.13 16.53
CA THR A 31 -13.16 -1.17 17.52
C THR A 31 -11.64 -1.20 17.80
N PRO A 32 -11.18 -1.87 18.88
CA PRO A 32 -9.74 -2.02 19.13
C PRO A 32 -8.98 -2.74 18.01
N ALA A 33 -9.63 -3.72 17.35
CA ALA A 33 -9.01 -4.48 16.29
C ALA A 33 -8.91 -3.68 14.97
N SER A 34 -7.83 -3.86 14.25
CA SER A 34 -7.62 -3.26 12.92
C SER A 34 -8.29 -4.11 11.83
N LEU A 35 -8.81 -3.46 10.79
CA LEU A 35 -9.26 -4.14 9.58
C LEU A 35 -8.07 -4.51 8.70
N LEU A 36 -8.07 -5.72 8.20
CA LEU A 36 -7.08 -6.26 7.28
C LEU A 36 -7.80 -6.96 6.12
N ALA A 37 -7.43 -6.62 4.88
CA ALA A 37 -7.88 -7.33 3.69
C ALA A 37 -6.69 -7.97 2.99
N TYR A 38 -6.88 -9.17 2.47
CA TYR A 38 -5.92 -9.81 1.61
C TYR A 38 -6.62 -10.52 0.45
N GLY A 39 -6.00 -10.47 -0.71
CA GLY A 39 -6.55 -10.99 -1.94
C GLY A 39 -5.73 -12.12 -2.52
N GLY A 40 -6.43 -13.17 -2.97
CA GLY A 40 -5.88 -14.31 -3.67
C GLY A 40 -6.29 -14.33 -5.14
N ASN A 41 -6.47 -15.54 -5.68
CA ASN A 41 -6.83 -15.74 -7.07
C ASN A 41 -8.31 -15.49 -7.36
N GLN A 42 -9.18 -15.78 -6.40
CA GLN A 42 -10.65 -15.73 -6.58
C GLN A 42 -11.39 -15.07 -5.41
N TYR A 43 -10.71 -14.68 -4.36
CA TYR A 43 -11.32 -14.11 -3.16
C TYR A 43 -10.56 -12.93 -2.61
N VAL A 44 -11.31 -11.99 -2.04
CA VAL A 44 -10.80 -11.01 -1.10
C VAL A 44 -11.34 -11.37 0.27
N VAL A 45 -10.46 -11.62 1.20
CA VAL A 45 -10.81 -11.94 2.59
C VAL A 45 -10.67 -10.68 3.42
N VAL A 46 -11.76 -10.30 4.09
CA VAL A 46 -11.79 -9.19 5.05
C VAL A 46 -11.81 -9.76 6.46
N SER A 47 -10.91 -9.29 7.28
CA SER A 47 -10.72 -9.75 8.66
C SER A 47 -10.46 -8.61 9.61
N THR A 48 -10.61 -8.89 10.90
CA THR A 48 -10.05 -8.08 11.98
C THR A 48 -8.77 -8.71 12.48
N CYS A 49 -7.84 -7.88 12.94
CA CYS A 49 -6.55 -8.31 13.43
C CYS A 49 -6.23 -7.56 14.72
N LEU A 50 -5.87 -8.30 15.76
CA LEU A 50 -5.49 -7.77 17.08
C LEU A 50 -4.21 -8.47 17.55
N PHE A 51 -3.28 -7.70 18.11
CA PHE A 51 -1.96 -8.19 18.50
C PHE A 51 -1.77 -8.12 20.02
N PRO A 52 -0.87 -8.98 20.60
CA PRO A 52 -0.54 -8.92 22.02
C PRO A 52 -0.07 -7.54 22.51
N GLU A 53 0.51 -6.74 21.63
CA GLU A 53 0.93 -5.36 21.93
C GLU A 53 -0.25 -4.40 22.11
N GLU A 54 -1.43 -4.77 21.64
CA GLU A 54 -2.68 -4.01 21.78
C GLU A 54 -3.56 -4.54 22.91
N ASP A 55 -3.43 -5.85 23.23
CA ASP A 55 -4.20 -6.53 24.27
C ASP A 55 -3.32 -7.60 24.95
N MET A 56 -2.90 -7.32 26.17
CA MET A 56 -2.01 -8.20 26.94
C MET A 56 -2.64 -9.57 27.34
N GLU A 57 -3.94 -9.75 27.14
CA GLU A 57 -4.59 -11.05 27.36
C GLU A 57 -4.34 -12.03 26.20
N LEU A 58 -3.85 -11.55 25.07
CA LEU A 58 -3.54 -12.36 23.89
C LEU A 58 -2.14 -12.98 23.99
N GLU A 59 -2.05 -14.28 23.73
CA GLU A 59 -0.78 -14.98 23.60
C GLU A 59 -0.14 -14.89 22.20
N GLY A 60 -0.94 -14.50 21.19
CA GLY A 60 -0.52 -14.39 19.81
C GLY A 60 -1.46 -13.49 19.02
N VAL A 61 -1.27 -13.40 17.72
CA VAL A 61 -2.16 -12.62 16.84
C VAL A 61 -3.55 -13.28 16.81
N GLU A 62 -4.57 -12.47 17.06
CA GLU A 62 -5.96 -12.85 16.83
C GLU A 62 -6.43 -12.28 15.49
N LEU A 63 -6.63 -13.16 14.51
CA LEU A 63 -7.17 -12.81 13.20
C LEU A 63 -8.54 -13.48 13.03
N ASN A 64 -9.58 -12.65 12.97
CA ASN A 64 -10.96 -13.11 12.81
C ASN A 64 -11.46 -12.78 11.40
N VAL A 65 -11.70 -13.80 10.59
CA VAL A 65 -12.28 -13.62 9.25
C VAL A 65 -13.73 -13.17 9.38
N LEU A 66 -14.04 -11.98 8.86
CA LEU A 66 -15.39 -11.45 8.82
C LEU A 66 -16.15 -11.98 7.61
N ARG A 67 -15.53 -11.93 6.44
CA ARG A 67 -16.12 -12.45 5.21
C ARG A 67 -15.06 -12.64 4.12
N ALA A 68 -15.27 -13.66 3.28
CA ALA A 68 -14.58 -13.83 1.99
C ALA A 68 -15.52 -13.42 0.86
N PHE A 69 -15.08 -12.44 0.05
CA PHE A 69 -15.84 -11.98 -1.11
C PHE A 69 -15.29 -12.62 -2.37
N HIS A 70 -16.18 -13.22 -3.15
CA HIS A 70 -15.77 -13.77 -4.45
C HIS A 70 -15.29 -12.67 -5.39
N HIS A 71 -14.18 -12.92 -6.05
CA HIS A 71 -13.59 -12.04 -7.05
C HIS A 71 -13.25 -12.87 -8.29
N GLU A 72 -13.75 -12.50 -9.44
CA GLU A 72 -13.65 -13.31 -10.67
C GLU A 72 -12.21 -13.51 -11.14
N LEU A 73 -11.33 -12.59 -10.82
CA LEU A 73 -9.93 -12.58 -11.22
C LEU A 73 -9.00 -12.36 -10.03
N ARG A 74 -7.73 -12.68 -10.23
CA ARG A 74 -6.70 -12.33 -9.26
C ARG A 74 -6.72 -10.84 -8.95
N VAL A 75 -6.70 -10.53 -7.66
CA VAL A 75 -6.62 -9.16 -7.17
C VAL A 75 -5.16 -8.69 -7.21
N ASP A 76 -4.91 -7.59 -7.93
CA ASP A 76 -3.56 -7.04 -8.10
C ASP A 76 -3.31 -5.79 -7.24
N ALA A 77 -4.33 -5.05 -6.90
CA ALA A 77 -4.27 -3.91 -6.00
C ALA A 77 -5.57 -3.76 -5.21
N LEU A 78 -5.47 -3.21 -4.01
CA LEU A 78 -6.61 -2.99 -3.12
C LEU A 78 -6.40 -1.71 -2.31
N ALA A 79 -7.48 -0.96 -2.11
CA ALA A 79 -7.49 0.22 -1.24
C ALA A 79 -8.73 0.22 -0.35
N TRP A 80 -8.57 0.66 0.89
CA TRP A 80 -9.63 0.82 1.87
C TRP A 80 -10.29 2.19 1.79
N SER A 81 -11.62 2.21 1.93
CA SER A 81 -12.39 3.43 2.17
C SER A 81 -12.34 3.83 3.65
N PRO A 82 -12.22 5.13 3.95
CA PRO A 82 -12.32 5.63 5.33
C PRO A 82 -13.68 5.40 5.99
N GLU A 83 -14.71 5.07 5.20
CA GLU A 83 -16.03 4.72 5.72
C GLU A 83 -16.12 3.29 6.26
N SER A 84 -15.08 2.47 6.13
CA SER A 84 -15.07 1.09 6.63
C SER A 84 -15.00 1.06 8.15
N ARG A 85 -16.10 0.66 8.80
CA ARG A 85 -16.26 0.65 10.25
C ARG A 85 -17.06 -0.58 10.70
N LEU A 86 -16.79 -0.99 11.93
CA LEU A 86 -17.45 -2.14 12.58
C LEU A 86 -18.33 -1.74 13.76
N ASP A 87 -18.21 -0.48 14.23
CA ASP A 87 -19.07 0.06 15.29
C ASP A 87 -20.47 0.41 14.74
N ARG A 88 -21.47 0.34 15.59
CA ARG A 88 -22.88 0.66 15.28
C ARG A 88 -23.45 -0.23 14.18
N ILE A 89 -23.50 0.29 12.95
CA ILE A 89 -23.92 -0.45 11.75
C ILE A 89 -22.66 -0.75 10.94
N PRO A 90 -22.20 -2.02 10.91
CA PRO A 90 -21.01 -2.37 10.18
C PRO A 90 -21.12 -2.00 8.69
N THR A 91 -20.09 -1.34 8.18
CA THR A 91 -19.97 -1.02 6.77
C THR A 91 -18.53 -1.32 6.35
N ILE A 92 -18.38 -2.15 5.34
CA ILE A 92 -17.08 -2.43 4.70
C ILE A 92 -17.14 -1.90 3.28
N ARG A 93 -16.16 -1.07 2.93
CA ARG A 93 -15.98 -0.56 1.57
C ARG A 93 -14.51 -0.56 1.20
N PHE A 94 -14.20 -1.18 0.09
CA PHE A 94 -12.87 -1.19 -0.50
C PHE A 94 -12.96 -1.25 -2.03
N CYS A 95 -11.89 -0.91 -2.69
CA CYS A 95 -11.79 -0.98 -4.14
C CYS A 95 -10.63 -1.89 -4.54
N THR A 96 -10.82 -2.69 -5.58
CA THR A 96 -9.81 -3.59 -6.14
C THR A 96 -9.52 -3.24 -7.59
N ALA A 97 -8.33 -3.64 -8.06
CA ALA A 97 -7.97 -3.67 -9.47
C ALA A 97 -7.49 -5.06 -9.86
N ALA A 98 -7.81 -5.48 -11.07
CA ALA A 98 -7.43 -6.77 -11.63
C ALA A 98 -6.90 -6.65 -13.06
N ALA A 99 -6.43 -7.76 -13.62
CA ALA A 99 -5.80 -7.82 -14.95
C ALA A 99 -6.73 -7.45 -16.11
N ASP A 100 -8.04 -7.44 -15.88
CA ASP A 100 -9.05 -7.00 -16.87
C ASP A 100 -9.13 -5.46 -17.01
N ARG A 101 -8.25 -4.71 -16.33
CA ARG A 101 -8.16 -3.25 -16.39
C ARG A 101 -9.38 -2.53 -15.80
N LYS A 102 -10.12 -3.21 -14.93
CA LYS A 102 -11.31 -2.68 -14.26
C LYS A 102 -11.04 -2.49 -12.78
N LEU A 103 -11.72 -1.49 -12.23
CA LEU A 103 -11.85 -1.30 -10.80
C LEU A 103 -13.17 -1.92 -10.33
N ARG A 104 -13.17 -2.47 -9.13
CA ARG A 104 -14.37 -2.99 -8.48
C ARG A 104 -14.51 -2.37 -7.11
N LEU A 105 -15.52 -1.52 -6.97
CA LEU A 105 -15.89 -0.93 -5.69
C LEU A 105 -16.88 -1.86 -5.00
N LEU A 106 -16.46 -2.43 -3.88
CA LEU A 106 -17.29 -3.31 -3.07
C LEU A 106 -17.76 -2.59 -1.82
N THR A 107 -19.06 -2.69 -1.53
CA THR A 107 -19.69 -2.20 -0.30
C THR A 107 -20.50 -3.32 0.32
N SER A 108 -20.34 -3.55 1.63
CA SER A 108 -21.02 -4.61 2.35
C SER A 108 -21.40 -4.19 3.76
N ASP A 109 -22.55 -4.67 4.26
CA ASP A 109 -22.95 -4.58 5.66
C ASP A 109 -22.50 -5.80 6.48
N LEU A 110 -21.70 -6.69 5.88
CA LEU A 110 -21.26 -7.98 6.43
C LEU A 110 -22.39 -9.00 6.68
N GLN A 111 -23.63 -8.66 6.33
CA GLN A 111 -24.80 -9.54 6.44
C GLN A 111 -25.28 -9.94 5.05
N ASP A 112 -26.41 -9.40 4.63
CA ASP A 112 -27.07 -9.78 3.38
C ASP A 112 -26.83 -8.81 2.23
N ARG A 113 -26.44 -7.58 2.53
CA ARG A 113 -26.21 -6.55 1.51
C ARG A 113 -24.74 -6.45 1.14
N HIS A 114 -24.43 -6.81 -0.06
CA HIS A 114 -23.14 -6.45 -0.68
C HIS A 114 -23.37 -6.06 -2.13
N GLU A 115 -22.73 -5.01 -2.52
CA GLU A 115 -22.79 -4.44 -3.85
C GLU A 115 -21.38 -4.36 -4.42
N VAL A 116 -21.24 -4.77 -5.68
CA VAL A 116 -20.00 -4.59 -6.44
C VAL A 116 -20.30 -3.70 -7.62
N LYS A 117 -19.65 -2.54 -7.66
CA LYS A 117 -19.73 -1.60 -8.78
C LYS A 117 -18.46 -1.70 -9.62
N VAL A 118 -18.62 -2.03 -10.89
CA VAL A 118 -17.50 -2.12 -11.84
C VAL A 118 -17.28 -0.76 -12.50
N MET A 119 -16.02 -0.30 -12.49
CA MET A 119 -15.61 0.97 -13.10
C MET A 119 -14.63 0.68 -14.24
N GLU A 120 -14.96 1.16 -15.42
CA GLU A 120 -14.21 0.94 -16.65
C GLU A 120 -13.71 2.26 -17.24
N GLY A 121 -12.52 2.24 -17.81
CA GLY A 121 -11.93 3.42 -18.45
C GLY A 121 -10.45 3.24 -18.77
N HIS A 122 -9.69 2.64 -17.88
CA HIS A 122 -8.30 2.34 -18.16
C HIS A 122 -8.14 1.36 -19.34
N THR A 123 -7.18 1.64 -20.20
CA THR A 123 -6.91 0.84 -21.39
C THR A 123 -5.74 -0.12 -21.23
N SER A 124 -5.08 -0.10 -20.08
CA SER A 124 -3.99 -1.01 -19.74
C SER A 124 -4.02 -1.36 -18.25
N TYR A 125 -3.01 -2.11 -17.79
CA TYR A 125 -2.88 -2.61 -16.43
C TYR A 125 -2.93 -1.49 -15.39
N ILE A 126 -3.69 -1.68 -14.32
CA ILE A 126 -3.79 -0.74 -13.20
C ILE A 126 -2.78 -1.16 -12.14
N ASN A 127 -1.84 -0.27 -11.80
CA ASN A 127 -0.75 -0.57 -10.89
C ASN A 127 -1.05 -0.25 -9.42
N HIS A 128 -1.83 0.78 -9.16
CA HIS A 128 -2.11 1.23 -7.80
C HIS A 128 -3.41 2.03 -7.75
N LEU A 129 -4.04 2.06 -6.59
CA LEU A 129 -5.22 2.88 -6.32
C LEU A 129 -5.27 3.30 -4.85
N VAL A 130 -5.99 4.38 -4.59
CA VAL A 130 -6.16 4.95 -3.24
C VAL A 130 -7.49 5.67 -3.13
N PHE A 131 -8.14 5.60 -1.97
CA PHE A 131 -9.28 6.46 -1.64
C PHE A 131 -8.83 7.83 -1.16
N GLU A 132 -9.64 8.83 -1.44
CA GLU A 132 -9.56 10.10 -0.74
C GLU A 132 -9.78 9.85 0.76
N PRO A 133 -8.83 10.28 1.63
CA PRO A 133 -8.78 9.76 3.01
C PRO A 133 -9.74 10.42 3.99
N SER A 134 -10.36 11.57 3.68
CA SER A 134 -11.23 12.27 4.64
C SER A 134 -12.66 11.75 4.62
N GLU A 135 -13.32 11.82 3.48
CA GLU A 135 -14.71 11.40 3.32
C GLU A 135 -14.89 10.14 2.45
N GLY A 136 -13.84 9.73 1.74
CA GLY A 136 -13.87 8.55 0.87
C GLY A 136 -14.80 8.69 -0.34
N LYS A 137 -15.07 9.91 -0.79
CA LYS A 137 -15.97 10.17 -1.92
C LYS A 137 -15.35 9.94 -3.28
N GLN A 138 -14.03 9.84 -3.33
CA GLN A 138 -13.28 9.68 -4.58
C GLN A 138 -12.24 8.59 -4.47
N ILE A 139 -11.89 8.00 -5.61
CA ILE A 139 -10.84 7.00 -5.77
C ILE A 139 -9.91 7.50 -6.87
N ALA A 140 -8.59 7.41 -6.65
CA ALA A 140 -7.60 7.66 -7.68
C ALA A 140 -6.92 6.35 -8.08
N SER A 141 -6.67 6.17 -9.37
CA SER A 141 -5.97 5.00 -9.91
C SER A 141 -4.93 5.42 -10.95
N VAL A 142 -3.84 4.68 -11.03
CA VAL A 142 -2.76 4.86 -12.01
C VAL A 142 -2.52 3.60 -12.81
N SER A 143 -2.16 3.77 -14.07
CA SER A 143 -2.08 2.66 -15.02
C SER A 143 -0.91 2.79 -15.99
N ASP A 144 -0.57 1.66 -16.59
CA ASP A 144 0.35 1.57 -17.73
C ASP A 144 -0.18 2.30 -18.97
N ASP A 145 -1.45 2.72 -18.99
CA ASP A 145 -2.03 3.54 -20.07
C ASP A 145 -1.60 5.00 -20.03
N HIS A 146 -0.66 5.36 -19.16
CA HIS A 146 -0.14 6.72 -18.97
C HIS A 146 -1.22 7.69 -18.47
N THR A 147 -2.14 7.22 -17.63
CA THR A 147 -3.13 8.08 -16.99
C THR A 147 -3.21 7.84 -15.49
N CYS A 148 -3.51 8.90 -14.76
CA CYS A 148 -4.09 8.86 -13.44
C CYS A 148 -5.54 9.31 -13.54
N ARG A 149 -6.47 8.51 -13.07
CA ARG A 149 -7.91 8.79 -13.13
C ARG A 149 -8.49 8.91 -11.74
N VAL A 150 -9.40 9.86 -11.58
CA VAL A 150 -10.16 10.06 -10.34
C VAL A 150 -11.62 9.73 -10.62
N TRP A 151 -12.21 8.91 -9.77
CA TRP A 151 -13.54 8.35 -9.89
C TRP A 151 -14.40 8.79 -8.71
N ASP A 152 -15.69 8.98 -8.94
CA ASP A 152 -16.68 9.08 -7.88
C ASP A 152 -17.17 7.68 -7.44
N LEU A 153 -17.97 7.61 -6.39
CA LEU A 153 -18.52 6.34 -5.91
C LEU A 153 -19.66 5.78 -6.80
N ASP A 154 -20.14 6.57 -7.73
CA ASP A 154 -21.10 6.10 -8.75
C ASP A 154 -20.42 5.43 -9.94
N GLY A 155 -19.08 5.47 -9.95
CA GLY A 155 -18.26 4.82 -10.96
C GLY A 155 -17.98 5.73 -12.16
N ASN A 156 -18.29 7.02 -12.04
CA ASN A 156 -18.00 7.98 -13.09
C ASN A 156 -16.60 8.54 -12.94
N GLU A 157 -15.88 8.63 -14.05
CA GLU A 157 -14.60 9.30 -14.13
C GLU A 157 -14.79 10.83 -14.07
N SER A 158 -14.21 11.46 -13.06
CA SER A 158 -14.30 12.91 -12.87
C SER A 158 -13.08 13.65 -13.41
N ILE A 159 -11.90 13.05 -13.33
CA ILE A 159 -10.63 13.66 -13.75
C ILE A 159 -9.77 12.61 -14.45
N THR A 160 -9.11 13.02 -15.54
CA THR A 160 -8.05 12.23 -16.19
C THR A 160 -6.80 13.08 -16.31
N LEU A 161 -5.76 12.72 -15.54
CA LEU A 161 -4.44 13.31 -15.65
C LEU A 161 -3.61 12.49 -16.63
N ARG A 162 -3.06 13.14 -17.66
CA ARG A 162 -2.17 12.49 -18.63
C ARG A 162 -0.75 12.52 -18.14
N LEU A 163 -0.14 11.34 -18.09
CA LEU A 163 1.22 11.12 -17.64
C LEU A 163 2.16 10.97 -18.86
N ARG A 164 3.45 11.13 -18.61
CA ARG A 164 4.49 10.97 -19.65
C ARG A 164 5.00 9.55 -19.78
N SER A 165 4.76 8.72 -18.77
CA SER A 165 5.11 7.31 -18.74
C SER A 165 4.10 6.54 -17.86
N PRO A 166 4.17 5.20 -17.75
CA PRO A 166 3.27 4.45 -16.90
C PRO A 166 3.21 4.98 -15.48
N GLY A 167 1.99 5.15 -14.93
CA GLY A 167 1.76 5.48 -13.53
C GLY A 167 1.98 4.26 -12.65
N ILE A 168 2.82 4.40 -11.62
CA ILE A 168 3.25 3.29 -10.75
C ILE A 168 2.62 3.39 -9.37
N SER A 169 2.59 4.59 -8.79
CA SER A 169 2.05 4.83 -7.46
C SER A 169 1.22 6.09 -7.44
N VAL A 170 0.19 6.09 -6.61
CA VAL A 170 -0.66 7.25 -6.35
C VAL A 170 -0.91 7.33 -4.85
N CYS A 171 -0.73 8.53 -4.29
CA CYS A 171 -0.96 8.82 -2.88
C CYS A 171 -1.78 10.10 -2.75
N TRP A 172 -2.74 10.10 -1.84
CA TRP A 172 -3.54 11.27 -1.53
C TRP A 172 -2.98 11.99 -0.32
N HIS A 173 -2.97 13.32 -0.33
CA HIS A 173 -2.60 14.09 0.85
C HIS A 173 -3.59 13.78 1.99
N PRO A 174 -3.12 13.57 3.25
CA PRO A 174 -3.99 13.14 4.34
C PRO A 174 -5.04 14.20 4.76
N GLU A 175 -4.78 15.48 4.53
CA GLU A 175 -5.64 16.58 4.96
C GLU A 175 -6.14 17.45 3.79
N GLU A 176 -5.28 17.67 2.78
CA GLU A 176 -5.62 18.51 1.63
C GLU A 176 -6.18 17.66 0.49
N VAL A 177 -7.50 17.50 0.47
CA VAL A 177 -8.23 16.61 -0.45
C VAL A 177 -8.02 16.88 -1.94
N PHE A 178 -7.49 18.03 -2.30
CA PHE A 178 -7.18 18.41 -3.68
C PHE A 178 -5.73 18.13 -4.10
N LYS A 179 -4.88 17.61 -3.18
CA LYS A 179 -3.48 17.29 -3.50
C LYS A 179 -3.28 15.77 -3.68
N LEU A 180 -2.71 15.43 -4.81
CA LEU A 180 -2.42 14.05 -5.20
C LEU A 180 -0.96 13.92 -5.67
N MET A 181 -0.27 12.89 -5.20
CA MET A 181 1.06 12.52 -5.67
C MET A 181 0.96 11.35 -6.65
N VAL A 182 1.60 11.47 -7.80
CA VAL A 182 1.67 10.42 -8.82
C VAL A 182 3.13 10.16 -9.19
N ALA A 183 3.54 8.90 -9.09
CA ALA A 183 4.85 8.44 -9.49
C ALA A 183 4.80 7.73 -10.85
N GLU A 184 5.73 8.06 -11.72
CA GLU A 184 5.84 7.54 -13.08
C GLU A 184 7.07 6.65 -13.24
N LYS A 185 6.96 5.58 -14.00
CA LYS A 185 8.00 4.55 -14.19
C LYS A 185 9.34 5.10 -14.68
N LYS A 186 9.33 6.17 -15.47
CA LYS A 186 10.56 6.81 -15.95
C LYS A 186 11.36 7.56 -14.89
N GLY A 187 10.85 7.69 -13.68
CA GLY A 187 11.59 8.26 -12.55
C GLY A 187 11.16 9.67 -12.15
N THR A 188 9.96 10.11 -12.53
CA THR A 188 9.40 11.40 -12.12
C THR A 188 8.25 11.18 -11.14
N ILE A 189 8.22 11.97 -10.07
CA ILE A 189 7.11 12.04 -9.12
C ILE A 189 6.53 13.44 -9.21
N ARG A 190 5.22 13.57 -9.48
CA ARG A 190 4.54 14.85 -9.58
C ARG A 190 3.43 14.96 -8.56
N PHE A 191 3.28 16.17 -8.04
CA PHE A 191 2.18 16.56 -7.18
C PHE A 191 1.20 17.39 -7.99
N TYR A 192 -0.05 16.99 -7.97
CA TYR A 192 -1.12 17.66 -8.73
C TYR A 192 -2.08 18.37 -7.79
N ASP A 193 -2.52 19.53 -8.23
CA ASP A 193 -3.72 20.18 -7.73
C ASP A 193 -4.91 19.68 -8.56
N LEU A 194 -5.85 18.99 -7.91
CA LEU A 194 -7.01 18.41 -8.59
C LEU A 194 -8.05 19.45 -9.01
N VAL A 195 -8.04 20.64 -8.42
CA VAL A 195 -8.94 21.73 -8.82
C VAL A 195 -8.51 22.30 -10.18
N THR A 196 -7.22 22.61 -10.30
CA THR A 196 -6.66 23.14 -11.56
C THR A 196 -6.24 22.03 -12.53
N GLN A 197 -6.14 20.79 -12.05
CA GLN A 197 -5.64 19.61 -12.78
C GLN A 197 -4.21 19.79 -13.32
N GLN A 198 -3.40 20.58 -12.62
CA GLN A 198 -2.03 20.87 -13.01
C GLN A 198 -1.02 20.37 -11.98
N ALA A 199 0.17 20.01 -12.47
CA ALA A 199 1.30 19.68 -11.61
C ALA A 199 1.82 20.96 -10.93
N ILE A 200 1.96 20.90 -9.60
CA ILE A 200 2.46 22.01 -8.76
C ILE A 200 3.89 21.77 -8.27
N LEU A 201 4.37 20.53 -8.31
CA LEU A 201 5.72 20.14 -7.90
C LEU A 201 6.13 18.88 -8.65
N SER A 202 7.40 18.79 -9.02
CA SER A 202 8.02 17.60 -9.61
C SER A 202 9.29 17.22 -8.86
N LEU A 203 9.46 15.92 -8.58
CA LEU A 203 10.68 15.32 -8.06
C LEU A 203 11.31 14.45 -9.13
N ASP A 204 12.64 14.39 -9.14
CA ASP A 204 13.42 13.56 -10.07
C ASP A 204 14.22 12.52 -9.30
N CYS A 205 14.04 11.23 -9.66
CA CYS A 205 14.80 10.13 -9.08
C CYS A 205 16.26 10.08 -9.58
N GLY A 206 16.56 10.71 -10.72
CA GLY A 206 17.85 10.61 -11.36
C GLY A 206 18.17 9.21 -11.93
N GLN A 207 17.23 8.29 -11.87
CA GLN A 207 17.35 6.93 -12.38
C GLN A 207 15.97 6.30 -12.66
N SER A 208 15.98 5.21 -13.41
CA SER A 208 14.79 4.42 -13.76
C SER A 208 15.14 2.92 -13.81
N PRO A 209 14.16 2.01 -13.70
CA PRO A 209 12.75 2.28 -13.52
C PRO A 209 12.41 2.64 -12.07
N LEU A 210 11.51 3.58 -11.88
CA LEU A 210 10.86 3.82 -10.61
C LEU A 210 9.82 2.72 -10.39
N MET A 211 9.90 1.99 -9.29
CA MET A 211 9.07 0.82 -9.05
C MET A 211 7.96 1.05 -8.03
N SER A 212 8.19 1.92 -7.07
CA SER A 212 7.21 2.27 -6.02
C SER A 212 7.61 3.60 -5.38
N ALA A 213 6.63 4.41 -5.06
CA ALA A 213 6.82 5.61 -4.26
C ALA A 213 5.72 5.72 -3.21
N ASP A 214 6.05 6.33 -2.09
CA ASP A 214 5.10 6.51 -0.99
C ASP A 214 5.30 7.87 -0.32
N TRP A 215 4.19 8.51 -0.02
CA TRP A 215 4.16 9.77 0.71
C TRP A 215 4.10 9.49 2.21
N CYS A 216 5.00 10.07 2.99
CA CYS A 216 4.97 9.92 4.44
C CYS A 216 3.78 10.68 5.01
N LEU A 217 2.69 9.99 5.34
CA LEU A 217 1.46 10.63 5.79
C LEU A 217 1.54 11.22 7.20
N THR A 218 2.52 10.79 7.99
CA THR A 218 2.81 11.36 9.33
C THR A 218 3.76 12.57 9.28
N ASN A 219 4.44 12.75 8.16
CA ASN A 219 5.27 13.93 7.89
C ASN A 219 5.31 14.21 6.38
N THR A 220 4.39 15.00 5.90
CA THR A 220 4.11 15.22 4.47
C THR A 220 5.19 15.97 3.70
N ILE A 221 6.27 16.41 4.35
CA ILE A 221 7.46 16.91 3.64
C ILE A 221 8.35 15.78 3.11
N LYS A 222 8.16 14.54 3.58
CA LYS A 222 8.97 13.37 3.20
C LYS A 222 8.27 12.53 2.12
N VAL A 223 9.02 12.17 1.10
CA VAL A 223 8.64 11.20 0.08
C VAL A 223 9.73 10.15 -0.01
N GLY A 224 9.34 8.90 -0.14
CA GLY A 224 10.26 7.79 -0.34
C GLY A 224 9.92 7.01 -1.59
N ALA A 225 10.94 6.38 -2.18
CA ALA A 225 10.78 5.56 -3.37
C ALA A 225 11.85 4.48 -3.47
N VAL A 226 11.59 3.48 -4.30
CA VAL A 226 12.61 2.55 -4.82
C VAL A 226 12.69 2.69 -6.33
N ALA A 227 13.91 2.84 -6.82
CA ALA A 227 14.23 2.89 -8.24
C ALA A 227 15.46 2.00 -8.49
N GLY A 228 15.38 1.11 -9.49
CA GLY A 228 16.37 0.05 -9.63
C GLY A 228 16.42 -0.82 -8.39
N ASN A 229 17.57 -0.90 -7.76
CA ASN A 229 17.77 -1.61 -6.47
C ASN A 229 18.01 -0.67 -5.27
N ASP A 230 17.86 0.63 -5.46
CA ASP A 230 18.11 1.64 -4.44
C ASP A 230 16.80 2.16 -3.82
N TRP A 231 16.89 2.63 -2.56
CA TRP A 231 15.89 3.48 -1.98
C TRP A 231 16.31 4.94 -2.02
N LEU A 232 15.33 5.84 -2.13
CA LEU A 232 15.53 7.28 -2.23
C LEU A 232 14.55 8.01 -1.31
N ILE A 233 15.03 9.08 -0.66
CA ILE A 233 14.22 9.92 0.23
C ILE A 233 14.37 11.37 -0.20
N TRP A 234 13.25 12.09 -0.29
CA TRP A 234 13.18 13.54 -0.51
C TRP A 234 12.64 14.25 0.72
N ASP A 235 13.19 15.44 0.95
CA ASP A 235 12.51 16.52 1.64
C ASP A 235 12.02 17.49 0.56
N ILE A 236 10.70 17.51 0.31
CA ILE A 236 10.10 18.26 -0.79
C ILE A 236 10.17 19.78 -0.61
N THR A 237 10.49 20.25 0.60
CA THR A 237 10.68 21.68 0.89
C THR A 237 12.09 22.17 0.51
N ARG A 238 13.03 21.25 0.30
CA ARG A 238 14.45 21.59 0.08
C ARG A 238 14.90 21.46 -1.35
N SER A 239 14.51 20.37 -2.00
CA SER A 239 15.00 20.06 -3.35
C SER A 239 14.06 19.13 -4.10
N SER A 240 14.07 19.21 -5.43
CA SER A 240 13.47 18.24 -6.34
C SER A 240 14.32 16.97 -6.53
N TYR A 241 15.56 16.97 -6.05
CA TYR A 241 16.45 15.81 -6.08
C TYR A 241 16.45 15.09 -4.73
N PRO A 242 16.73 13.77 -4.69
CA PRO A 242 16.78 13.02 -3.44
C PRO A 242 17.79 13.62 -2.46
N GLN A 243 17.36 13.76 -1.22
CA GLN A 243 18.25 14.13 -0.11
C GLN A 243 19.16 12.96 0.28
N GLU A 244 18.66 11.76 0.18
CA GLU A 244 19.36 10.53 0.49
C GLU A 244 19.03 9.44 -0.54
N LYS A 245 20.07 8.69 -0.93
CA LYS A 245 19.98 7.55 -1.83
C LYS A 245 20.96 6.49 -1.36
N ARG A 246 20.48 5.25 -1.20
CA ARG A 246 21.32 4.12 -0.80
C ARG A 246 20.91 2.83 -1.51
N PRO A 247 21.87 1.91 -1.76
CA PRO A 247 21.55 0.58 -2.22
C PRO A 247 20.75 -0.16 -1.14
N ALA A 248 19.72 -0.89 -1.57
CA ALA A 248 18.84 -1.66 -0.71
C ALA A 248 18.85 -3.15 -1.03
N HIS A 249 18.71 -3.51 -2.30
CA HIS A 249 18.55 -4.89 -2.74
C HIS A 249 19.65 -5.31 -3.72
N ILE A 250 19.97 -6.61 -3.71
CA ILE A 250 20.94 -7.20 -4.66
C ILE A 250 20.36 -7.14 -6.08
N ASP A 251 19.08 -7.49 -6.21
CA ASP A 251 18.31 -7.38 -7.44
C ASP A 251 17.43 -6.12 -7.42
N LYS A 252 16.45 -6.07 -8.32
CA LYS A 252 15.50 -4.95 -8.37
C LYS A 252 14.64 -4.88 -7.11
N ALA A 253 14.55 -3.70 -6.51
CA ALA A 253 13.55 -3.38 -5.51
C ALA A 253 12.15 -3.33 -6.13
N ARG A 254 11.13 -3.65 -5.36
CA ARG A 254 9.74 -3.70 -5.85
C ARG A 254 8.83 -2.71 -5.15
N LEU A 255 8.84 -2.67 -3.82
CA LEU A 255 7.93 -1.83 -3.02
C LEU A 255 8.71 -0.97 -2.03
N PHE A 256 8.19 0.21 -1.79
CA PHE A 256 8.56 1.12 -0.71
C PHE A 256 7.29 1.51 0.04
N LYS A 257 7.29 1.37 1.37
CA LYS A 257 6.18 1.80 2.22
C LYS A 257 6.70 2.42 3.51
N TRP A 258 6.24 3.63 3.82
CA TRP A 258 6.47 4.26 5.11
C TRP A 258 5.68 3.57 6.21
N SER A 259 6.28 3.44 7.41
CA SER A 259 5.53 3.14 8.63
C SER A 259 4.45 4.21 8.87
N ARG A 260 3.31 3.80 9.37
CA ARG A 260 2.25 4.73 9.76
C ARG A 260 2.36 5.16 11.23
N ALA A 261 3.21 4.48 12.01
CA ALA A 261 3.44 4.75 13.42
C ALA A 261 4.70 5.59 13.68
N ASN A 262 5.69 5.53 12.77
CA ASN A 262 6.98 6.20 12.93
C ASN A 262 7.45 6.79 11.60
N GLU A 263 7.58 8.10 11.53
CA GLU A 263 8.00 8.84 10.32
C GLU A 263 9.44 8.58 9.86
N ASN A 264 10.26 7.94 10.70
CA ASN A 264 11.64 7.60 10.38
C ASN A 264 11.82 6.14 9.91
N LEU A 265 10.74 5.36 9.94
CA LEU A 265 10.74 3.93 9.67
C LEU A 265 10.06 3.63 8.34
N PHE A 266 10.69 2.81 7.52
CA PHE A 266 10.11 2.37 6.26
C PHE A 266 10.58 0.96 5.88
N ALA A 267 9.84 0.32 5.00
CA ALA A 267 10.15 -0.99 4.48
C ALA A 267 10.35 -0.97 2.97
N THR A 268 11.26 -1.81 2.49
CA THR A 268 11.43 -2.11 1.07
C THR A 268 11.40 -3.61 0.83
N THR A 269 10.89 -4.02 -0.32
CA THR A 269 10.88 -5.42 -0.74
C THR A 269 11.56 -5.58 -2.10
N GLY A 270 12.14 -6.76 -2.34
CA GLY A 270 12.55 -7.19 -3.66
C GLY A 270 11.36 -7.74 -4.48
N CYS A 271 11.65 -8.25 -5.66
CA CYS A 271 10.61 -8.84 -6.53
C CYS A 271 10.06 -10.15 -5.93
N PRO A 272 8.74 -10.35 -5.94
CA PRO A 272 8.13 -11.55 -5.38
C PRO A 272 8.65 -12.84 -6.02
N GLY A 273 8.70 -13.90 -5.20
CA GLY A 273 9.02 -15.27 -5.64
C GLY A 273 10.48 -15.56 -5.99
N LYS A 274 11.39 -14.59 -5.83
CA LYS A 274 12.83 -14.81 -5.99
C LYS A 274 13.47 -15.15 -4.65
N ILE A 275 14.41 -16.10 -4.63
CA ILE A 275 15.15 -16.51 -3.41
C ILE A 275 15.97 -15.34 -2.85
N SER A 276 16.51 -14.49 -3.72
CA SER A 276 17.26 -13.29 -3.34
C SER A 276 16.40 -12.13 -2.84
N SER A 277 15.08 -12.22 -2.93
CA SER A 277 14.18 -11.17 -2.51
C SER A 277 14.00 -11.16 -1.01
N GLN A 278 14.16 -9.99 -0.42
CA GLN A 278 14.11 -9.76 1.02
C GLN A 278 13.09 -8.70 1.38
N LEU A 279 12.58 -8.79 2.61
CA LEU A 279 11.97 -7.67 3.32
C LEU A 279 13.07 -6.97 4.10
N LEU A 280 13.29 -5.69 3.83
CA LEU A 280 14.24 -4.85 4.55
C LEU A 280 13.49 -3.76 5.30
N ILE A 281 13.78 -3.64 6.58
CA ILE A 281 13.29 -2.53 7.40
C ILE A 281 14.44 -1.54 7.59
N HIS A 282 14.15 -0.28 7.30
CA HIS A 282 15.09 0.81 7.35
C HIS A 282 14.63 1.86 8.36
N HIS A 283 15.60 2.52 8.97
CA HIS A 283 15.37 3.68 9.81
C HIS A 283 16.23 4.85 9.32
N LEU A 284 15.65 6.02 9.14
CA LEU A 284 16.41 7.23 8.81
C LEU A 284 17.49 7.47 9.86
N GLY A 285 18.68 7.82 9.42
CA GLY A 285 19.84 7.97 10.29
C GLY A 285 20.69 6.70 10.45
N HIS A 286 20.24 5.54 9.95
CA HIS A 286 21.02 4.32 9.90
C HIS A 286 21.38 3.99 8.43
N PRO A 287 22.68 3.80 8.13
CA PRO A 287 23.10 3.52 6.75
C PRO A 287 22.73 2.12 6.24
N GLN A 288 22.50 1.19 7.16
CA GLN A 288 22.14 -0.19 6.85
C GLN A 288 20.71 -0.49 7.32
N PRO A 289 20.05 -1.51 6.75
CA PRO A 289 18.79 -1.99 7.28
C PRO A 289 18.89 -2.32 8.77
N VAL A 290 17.88 -1.96 9.55
CA VAL A 290 17.80 -2.29 10.97
C VAL A 290 17.23 -3.69 11.20
N MET A 291 16.55 -4.26 10.20
CA MET A 291 16.04 -5.62 10.23
C MET A 291 15.94 -6.21 8.81
N ILE A 292 16.19 -7.49 8.69
CA ILE A 292 15.96 -8.29 7.48
C ILE A 292 14.94 -9.38 7.81
N GLY A 293 13.82 -9.41 7.11
CA GLY A 293 12.80 -10.44 7.29
C GLY A 293 13.19 -11.75 6.61
N SER A 294 13.23 -12.86 7.37
CA SER A 294 13.58 -14.18 6.89
C SER A 294 12.35 -14.97 6.41
N ALA A 295 11.70 -14.48 5.37
CA ALA A 295 10.61 -15.20 4.71
C ALA A 295 10.67 -14.94 3.21
N THR A 296 10.09 -15.86 2.44
CA THR A 296 9.90 -15.62 1.00
C THR A 296 8.95 -14.45 0.80
N VAL A 297 9.45 -13.42 0.14
CA VAL A 297 8.66 -12.20 -0.12
C VAL A 297 7.57 -12.53 -1.13
N GLY A 298 6.34 -12.24 -0.74
CA GLY A 298 5.18 -12.26 -1.62
C GLY A 298 4.93 -10.90 -2.29
N SER A 299 3.72 -10.68 -2.76
CA SER A 299 3.38 -9.52 -3.58
C SER A 299 2.89 -8.31 -2.79
N GLY A 300 2.51 -8.45 -1.53
CA GLY A 300 1.94 -7.37 -0.72
C GLY A 300 2.87 -6.93 0.41
N LEU A 301 2.79 -5.68 0.76
CA LEU A 301 3.45 -5.07 1.92
C LEU A 301 2.54 -3.99 2.49
N SER A 302 2.23 -4.06 3.76
CA SER A 302 1.41 -3.05 4.44
C SER A 302 1.85 -2.85 5.88
N TRP A 303 1.66 -1.64 6.40
CA TRP A 303 1.97 -1.29 7.78
C TRP A 303 0.70 -1.17 8.61
N HIS A 304 0.80 -1.64 9.86
CA HIS A 304 -0.25 -1.41 10.85
C HIS A 304 -0.45 0.09 11.11
N ARG A 305 -1.68 0.48 11.41
CA ARG A 305 -2.06 1.89 11.59
C ARG A 305 -1.33 2.57 12.75
N THR A 306 -1.13 1.87 13.87
CA THR A 306 -0.60 2.45 15.13
C THR A 306 0.61 1.73 15.69
N LEU A 307 0.85 0.47 15.32
CA LEU A 307 2.03 -0.27 15.75
C LEU A 307 3.16 -0.18 14.71
N PRO A 308 4.43 -0.24 15.14
CA PRO A 308 5.57 -0.38 14.24
C PRO A 308 5.66 -1.82 13.72
N LEU A 309 4.59 -2.30 13.11
CA LEU A 309 4.39 -3.65 12.64
C LEU A 309 4.01 -3.64 11.17
N CYS A 310 4.70 -4.45 10.36
CA CYS A 310 4.36 -4.64 8.96
C CYS A 310 3.98 -6.09 8.66
N VAL A 311 3.25 -6.28 7.56
CA VAL A 311 2.83 -7.56 7.04
C VAL A 311 3.26 -7.71 5.58
N ILE A 312 3.68 -8.90 5.21
CA ILE A 312 3.80 -9.32 3.81
C ILE A 312 2.90 -10.54 3.57
N GLY A 313 2.34 -10.61 2.37
CA GLY A 313 1.70 -11.81 1.86
C GLY A 313 2.71 -12.73 1.19
N GLY A 314 2.39 -14.01 1.13
CA GLY A 314 3.24 -14.99 0.49
C GLY A 314 2.48 -16.27 0.14
N ASP A 315 3.22 -17.35 -0.02
CA ASP A 315 2.65 -18.64 -0.33
C ASP A 315 1.81 -19.14 0.86
N ARG A 316 0.50 -18.98 0.75
CA ARG A 316 -0.54 -19.44 1.69
C ARG A 316 -0.33 -18.98 3.14
N LYS A 317 0.24 -17.78 3.33
CA LYS A 317 0.41 -17.21 4.65
C LYS A 317 0.56 -15.71 4.65
N LEU A 318 0.23 -15.10 5.78
CA LEU A 318 0.57 -13.75 6.16
C LEU A 318 1.70 -13.82 7.19
N CYS A 319 2.75 -13.05 6.97
CA CYS A 319 3.87 -12.93 7.88
C CYS A 319 3.94 -11.52 8.44
N PHE A 320 4.00 -11.39 9.75
CA PHE A 320 4.01 -10.11 10.45
C PHE A 320 5.32 -9.95 11.21
N TRP A 321 5.92 -8.78 11.13
CA TRP A 321 7.11 -8.41 11.90
C TRP A 321 6.84 -7.18 12.75
N MET A 322 7.06 -7.31 14.07
CA MET A 322 7.24 -6.18 14.95
C MET A 322 8.65 -5.63 14.72
N THR A 323 8.77 -4.37 14.33
CA THR A 323 10.04 -3.78 13.84
C THR A 323 10.80 -2.99 14.91
N GLU A 324 10.11 -2.58 15.96
CA GLU A 324 10.69 -1.94 17.15
C GLU A 324 10.34 -2.78 18.37
N MET A 325 11.31 -2.99 19.25
CA MET A 325 11.12 -3.68 20.54
C MET A 325 11.33 -2.67 21.68
#